data_eae3b16ad10b0abb75b0d6a01395347e
#
_entry.id   eae3b16ad10b0abb75b0d6a01395347e
#
_cell.length_a   1.000
_cell.length_b   1.000
_cell.length_c   1.000
_cell.angle_alpha   90.00
_cell.angle_beta   90.00
_cell.angle_gamma   90.00
#
_symmetry.space_group_name_H-M   'P 1'
#
loop_
_entity.id
_entity.type
_entity.pdbx_description
1 polymer ?
#
loop_
_entity_poly.entity_id
_entity_poly.type
_entity_poly.pdbx_seq_one_letter_code
_entity_poly.pdbx_strand_id
1 'polypeptide(L)'
;MYFNKNDVITETIEFSFSAESETGPALNISFGTDKNFLFGCAISIASVLMNNPSQQLAFHVFTDTLETDEREKFRELARKYNTTITFYIVNCDWLKQLPSTKNWSYAIYFRFIITDYFSNTLDKIVYLDSDITCNGSLQELIDLDISHHIIAAVAEGSHNWWAKCAQRLATPEVDKGYFNSGFLLINLKKWHDFHVTQKTMNLLTDNKTKGKISYPDQDILNILLPGHILFLDKKYNTQFSINYELKCKPGQSYPHPINDSTVFIHYIGPTKPWHAWANYPSTHFFQQAKQVSPWKDAPLQKPQDANQLRYCAKHMFHQKRFGSSFITYLKYFVKKLSNR
;
A
#
# COMPACT_ATOMS: atom_id res chain seq x y z
N MET A 1 15.71 -9.35 -16.04
CA MET A 1 14.68 -8.33 -15.86
C MET A 1 13.55 -8.56 -16.84
N TYR A 2 12.33 -8.50 -16.39
CA TYR A 2 11.15 -8.56 -17.26
C TYR A 2 10.83 -7.18 -17.83
N PHE A 3 10.96 -6.15 -17.01
CA PHE A 3 10.72 -4.77 -17.39
C PHE A 3 12.02 -4.05 -17.75
N ASN A 4 12.09 -3.52 -18.98
CA ASN A 4 13.15 -2.61 -19.35
C ASN A 4 12.80 -1.21 -18.81
N LYS A 5 13.66 -0.65 -17.94
CA LYS A 5 13.44 0.65 -17.32
C LYS A 5 13.20 1.79 -18.32
N ASN A 6 13.85 1.75 -19.48
CA ASN A 6 13.72 2.79 -20.50
C ASN A 6 12.38 2.76 -21.25
N ASP A 7 11.67 1.62 -21.21
CA ASP A 7 10.37 1.46 -21.86
C ASP A 7 9.23 1.76 -20.89
N VAL A 8 9.46 1.57 -19.59
CA VAL A 8 8.40 1.70 -18.56
C VAL A 8 8.44 3.00 -17.78
N ILE A 9 9.60 3.67 -17.67
CA ILE A 9 9.73 4.97 -16.97
C ILE A 9 9.87 6.07 -17.99
N THR A 10 8.90 7.01 -18.00
CA THR A 10 8.86 8.13 -18.93
C THR A 10 9.52 9.40 -18.39
N GLU A 11 9.51 9.59 -17.07
CA GLU A 11 10.10 10.75 -16.38
C GLU A 11 10.58 10.31 -15.00
N THR A 12 11.70 10.87 -14.54
CA THR A 12 12.17 10.75 -13.16
C THR A 12 12.29 12.15 -12.56
N ILE A 13 11.69 12.37 -11.38
CA ILE A 13 11.67 13.65 -10.68
C ILE A 13 12.20 13.41 -9.27
N GLU A 14 13.31 14.06 -8.93
CA GLU A 14 13.94 13.89 -7.63
C GLU A 14 13.89 15.19 -6.80
N PHE A 15 13.55 15.04 -5.54
CA PHE A 15 13.64 16.06 -4.50
C PHE A 15 14.61 15.57 -3.43
N SER A 16 15.88 15.91 -3.57
CA SER A 16 16.95 15.50 -2.65
C SER A 16 17.38 16.66 -1.77
N PHE A 17 17.25 16.49 -0.46
CA PHE A 17 17.71 17.41 0.58
C PHE A 17 18.45 16.67 1.69
N SER A 18 18.68 15.35 1.56
CA SER A 18 19.52 14.59 2.47
C SER A 18 20.99 15.07 2.37
N ALA A 19 21.68 15.10 3.50
CA ALA A 19 23.14 15.25 3.47
C ALA A 19 23.77 14.10 2.70
N GLU A 20 24.83 14.37 1.93
CA GLU A 20 25.61 13.33 1.29
C GLU A 20 26.16 12.40 2.38
N SER A 21 25.86 11.11 2.27
CA SER A 21 26.37 10.06 3.12
C SER A 21 27.22 9.10 2.29
N GLU A 22 28.41 8.79 2.75
CA GLU A 22 29.28 7.82 2.07
C GLU A 22 28.64 6.41 1.98
N THR A 23 27.70 6.10 2.89
CA THR A 23 27.04 4.78 2.96
C THR A 23 25.65 4.75 2.32
N GLY A 24 25.15 5.91 1.81
CA GLY A 24 23.78 6.03 1.32
C GLY A 24 22.72 5.99 2.41
N PRO A 25 21.41 5.89 2.06
CA PRO A 25 20.32 5.85 3.02
C PRO A 25 20.33 4.54 3.81
N ALA A 26 19.96 4.61 5.10
CA ALA A 26 19.84 3.43 5.96
C ALA A 26 18.75 2.47 5.47
N LEU A 27 17.67 3.01 4.84
CA LEU A 27 16.61 2.20 4.26
C LEU A 27 16.00 2.91 3.04
N ASN A 28 15.80 2.14 1.97
CA ASN A 28 15.04 2.52 0.80
C ASN A 28 13.61 2.02 0.94
N ILE A 29 12.61 2.92 0.77
CA ILE A 29 11.19 2.62 0.91
C ILE A 29 10.50 2.97 -0.40
N SER A 30 9.73 2.05 -0.95
CA SER A 30 9.06 2.21 -2.24
C SER A 30 7.54 2.11 -2.14
N PHE A 31 6.87 2.83 -3.02
CA PHE A 31 5.41 2.84 -3.19
C PHE A 31 5.06 2.66 -4.66
N GLY A 32 4.03 1.83 -4.91
CA GLY A 32 3.32 1.80 -6.19
C GLY A 32 1.95 2.44 -6.01
N THR A 33 1.68 3.56 -6.66
CA THR A 33 0.45 4.33 -6.45
C THR A 33 -0.12 4.88 -7.75
N ASP A 34 -1.43 5.09 -7.79
CA ASP A 34 -2.08 5.88 -8.82
C ASP A 34 -2.53 7.24 -8.26
N LYS A 35 -3.03 8.11 -9.14
CA LYS A 35 -3.54 9.44 -8.77
C LYS A 35 -4.51 9.43 -7.58
N ASN A 36 -5.35 8.39 -7.44
CA ASN A 36 -6.38 8.33 -6.39
C ASN A 36 -5.80 8.05 -5.01
N PHE A 37 -4.65 7.36 -4.97
CA PHE A 37 -3.98 6.95 -3.74
C PHE A 37 -2.74 7.81 -3.42
N LEU A 38 -2.38 8.77 -4.28
CA LEU A 38 -1.19 9.61 -4.09
C LEU A 38 -1.25 10.42 -2.77
N PHE A 39 -2.44 10.89 -2.37
CA PHE A 39 -2.64 11.55 -1.07
C PHE A 39 -2.34 10.59 0.10
N GLY A 40 -2.78 9.34 0.02
CA GLY A 40 -2.45 8.30 1.00
C GLY A 40 -0.94 8.06 1.07
N CYS A 41 -0.29 7.90 -0.07
CA CYS A 41 1.17 7.75 -0.20
C CYS A 41 1.92 8.92 0.47
N ALA A 42 1.50 10.16 0.21
CA ALA A 42 2.10 11.36 0.81
C ALA A 42 2.05 11.34 2.35
N ILE A 43 0.92 10.96 2.92
CA ILE A 43 0.75 10.88 4.37
C ILE A 43 1.46 9.63 4.94
N SER A 44 1.56 8.54 4.18
CA SER A 44 2.38 7.39 4.54
C SER A 44 3.85 7.80 4.69
N ILE A 45 4.44 8.49 3.71
CA ILE A 45 5.81 9.02 3.77
C ILE A 45 5.97 9.97 4.98
N ALA A 46 5.04 10.92 5.16
CA ALA A 46 5.09 11.84 6.30
C ALA A 46 5.04 11.11 7.65
N SER A 47 4.25 10.03 7.76
CA SER A 47 4.18 9.22 8.97
C SER A 47 5.47 8.46 9.26
N VAL A 48 6.14 7.95 8.24
CA VAL A 48 7.44 7.30 8.36
C VAL A 48 8.48 8.30 8.87
N LEU A 49 8.57 9.46 8.24
CA LEU A 49 9.51 10.52 8.60
C LEU A 49 9.28 11.06 10.02
N MET A 50 8.02 11.26 10.41
CA MET A 50 7.65 11.74 11.74
C MET A 50 8.10 10.78 12.85
N ASN A 51 8.00 9.47 12.62
CA ASN A 51 8.32 8.45 13.62
C ASN A 51 9.79 7.97 13.57
N ASN A 52 10.57 8.44 12.57
CA ASN A 52 11.96 8.02 12.38
C ASN A 52 12.88 9.23 12.07
N PRO A 53 12.89 10.30 12.90
CA PRO A 53 13.56 11.56 12.58
C PRO A 53 15.09 11.46 12.55
N SER A 54 15.67 10.44 13.17
CA SER A 54 17.13 10.22 13.21
C SER A 54 17.61 9.30 12.07
N GLN A 55 16.70 8.72 11.28
CA GLN A 55 17.07 7.79 10.22
C GLN A 55 17.22 8.52 8.88
N GLN A 56 18.29 8.23 8.15
CA GLN A 56 18.41 8.66 6.76
C GLN A 56 17.63 7.69 5.86
N LEU A 57 16.49 8.13 5.37
CA LEU A 57 15.59 7.33 4.54
C LEU A 57 15.53 7.91 3.13
N ALA A 58 15.34 7.05 2.13
CA ALA A 58 15.03 7.45 0.77
C ALA A 58 13.71 6.84 0.32
N PHE A 59 12.90 7.63 -0.39
CA PHE A 59 11.57 7.21 -0.84
C PHE A 59 11.51 7.18 -2.36
N HIS A 60 10.94 6.11 -2.90
CA HIS A 60 10.81 5.84 -4.33
C HIS A 60 9.34 5.64 -4.66
N VAL A 61 8.72 6.60 -5.35
CA VAL A 61 7.28 6.58 -5.67
C VAL A 61 7.09 6.33 -7.16
N PHE A 62 6.55 5.16 -7.50
CA PHE A 62 6.16 4.81 -8.87
C PHE A 62 4.68 5.16 -9.05
N THR A 63 4.40 6.04 -10.01
CA THR A 63 3.05 6.56 -10.22
C THR A 63 2.78 6.80 -11.70
N ASP A 64 1.50 6.84 -12.08
CA ASP A 64 1.07 7.17 -13.44
C ASP A 64 1.12 8.66 -13.74
N THR A 65 1.10 9.52 -12.72
CA THR A 65 1.13 10.97 -12.88
C THR A 65 1.55 11.67 -11.59
N LEU A 66 2.10 12.88 -11.73
CA LEU A 66 2.40 13.79 -10.63
C LEU A 66 2.12 15.23 -11.06
N GLU A 67 1.03 15.81 -10.58
CA GLU A 67 0.62 17.19 -10.90
C GLU A 67 1.54 18.22 -10.22
N THR A 68 1.62 19.43 -10.78
CA THR A 68 2.53 20.50 -10.33
C THR A 68 2.34 20.86 -8.85
N ASP A 69 1.10 20.99 -8.40
CA ASP A 69 0.79 21.33 -6.99
C ASP A 69 1.27 20.23 -6.02
N GLU A 70 1.17 18.97 -6.43
CA GLU A 70 1.67 17.85 -5.63
C GLU A 70 3.20 17.82 -5.62
N ARG A 71 3.87 18.15 -6.76
CA ARG A 71 5.34 18.25 -6.83
C ARG A 71 5.89 19.21 -5.77
N GLU A 72 5.28 20.38 -5.61
CA GLU A 72 5.73 21.38 -4.63
C GLU A 72 5.56 20.90 -3.19
N LYS A 73 4.44 20.24 -2.87
CA LYS A 73 4.22 19.67 -1.53
C LYS A 73 5.20 18.56 -1.21
N PHE A 74 5.51 17.67 -2.15
CA PHE A 74 6.53 16.62 -1.95
C PHE A 74 7.93 17.22 -1.81
N ARG A 75 8.26 18.28 -2.57
CA ARG A 75 9.51 19.03 -2.40
C ARG A 75 9.60 19.65 -1.00
N GLU A 76 8.51 20.26 -0.51
CA GLU A 76 8.44 20.81 0.84
C GLU A 76 8.61 19.71 1.90
N LEU A 77 7.95 18.56 1.73
CA LEU A 77 8.09 17.40 2.63
C LEU A 77 9.54 16.93 2.68
N ALA A 78 10.19 16.74 1.53
CA ALA A 78 11.58 16.29 1.45
C ALA A 78 12.54 17.28 2.13
N ARG A 79 12.32 18.59 1.90
CA ARG A 79 13.11 19.67 2.55
C ARG A 79 12.90 19.69 4.06
N LYS A 80 11.66 19.60 4.52
CA LYS A 80 11.31 19.64 5.94
C LYS A 80 12.02 18.57 6.77
N TYR A 81 12.18 17.38 6.19
CA TYR A 81 12.75 16.22 6.89
C TYR A 81 14.16 15.85 6.41
N ASN A 82 14.81 16.68 5.59
CA ASN A 82 16.15 16.44 5.04
C ASN A 82 16.28 15.04 4.42
N THR A 83 15.33 14.67 3.55
CA THR A 83 15.25 13.35 2.94
C THR A 83 15.25 13.44 1.42
N THR A 84 15.36 12.29 0.75
CA THR A 84 15.22 12.17 -0.70
C THR A 84 13.90 11.50 -1.04
N ILE A 85 13.10 12.12 -1.93
CA ILE A 85 11.87 11.55 -2.50
C ILE A 85 12.01 11.60 -4.02
N THR A 86 12.03 10.42 -4.65
CA THR A 86 12.15 10.29 -6.11
C THR A 86 10.87 9.70 -6.69
N PHE A 87 10.32 10.37 -7.68
CA PHE A 87 9.17 9.90 -8.46
C PHE A 87 9.62 9.28 -9.77
N TYR A 88 8.99 8.19 -10.13
CA TYR A 88 9.16 7.49 -11.40
C TYR A 88 7.80 7.44 -12.09
N ILE A 89 7.66 8.20 -13.17
CA ILE A 89 6.41 8.25 -13.93
C ILE A 89 6.36 7.04 -14.85
N VAL A 90 5.37 6.18 -14.61
CA VAL A 90 5.24 4.87 -15.27
C VAL A 90 4.33 4.97 -16.50
N ASN A 91 4.81 4.46 -17.64
CA ASN A 91 3.94 4.19 -18.78
C ASN A 91 3.05 2.97 -18.47
N CYS A 92 1.76 3.21 -18.29
CA CYS A 92 0.80 2.20 -17.83
C CYS A 92 0.05 1.49 -18.97
N ASP A 93 0.31 1.79 -20.23
CA ASP A 93 -0.56 1.33 -21.34
C ASP A 93 -0.66 -0.19 -21.44
N TRP A 94 0.43 -0.89 -21.27
CA TRP A 94 0.44 -2.34 -21.30
C TRP A 94 -0.05 -2.99 -19.99
N LEU A 95 0.11 -2.33 -18.82
CA LEU A 95 -0.40 -2.80 -17.54
C LEU A 95 -1.93 -2.86 -17.49
N LYS A 96 -2.61 -2.00 -18.27
CA LYS A 96 -4.07 -1.96 -18.37
C LYS A 96 -4.67 -3.25 -18.94
N GLN A 97 -3.85 -4.08 -19.59
CA GLN A 97 -4.25 -5.37 -20.14
C GLN A 97 -4.17 -6.52 -19.13
N LEU A 98 -3.47 -6.31 -17.98
CA LEU A 98 -3.35 -7.31 -16.94
C LEU A 98 -4.66 -7.41 -16.12
N PRO A 99 -4.90 -8.54 -15.43
CA PRO A 99 -6.08 -8.72 -14.60
C PRO A 99 -6.23 -7.58 -13.58
N SER A 100 -7.31 -6.84 -13.67
CA SER A 100 -7.68 -5.79 -12.72
C SER A 100 -9.10 -6.02 -12.22
N THR A 101 -9.44 -5.44 -11.08
CA THR A 101 -10.78 -5.48 -10.53
C THR A 101 -11.26 -4.06 -10.25
N LYS A 102 -12.55 -3.89 -9.90
CA LYS A 102 -13.08 -2.61 -9.47
C LYS A 102 -12.39 -2.06 -8.18
N ASN A 103 -11.69 -2.90 -7.46
CA ASN A 103 -11.06 -2.56 -6.19
C ASN A 103 -9.55 -2.32 -6.30
N TRP A 104 -8.90 -2.82 -7.35
CA TRP A 104 -7.46 -2.74 -7.56
C TRP A 104 -7.16 -2.26 -8.97
N SER A 105 -6.47 -1.13 -9.06
CA SER A 105 -5.96 -0.61 -10.33
C SER A 105 -4.68 -1.37 -10.76
N TYR A 106 -4.20 -1.09 -11.95
CA TYR A 106 -2.92 -1.62 -12.44
C TYR A 106 -1.72 -1.21 -11.57
N ALA A 107 -1.86 -0.23 -10.68
CA ALA A 107 -0.79 0.20 -9.78
C ALA A 107 -0.32 -0.93 -8.83
N ILE A 108 -1.13 -1.97 -8.60
CA ILE A 108 -0.69 -3.16 -7.85
C ILE A 108 0.50 -3.87 -8.51
N TYR A 109 0.70 -3.69 -9.82
CA TYR A 109 1.81 -4.28 -10.57
C TYR A 109 3.10 -3.44 -10.52
N PHE A 110 3.03 -2.20 -10.01
CA PHE A 110 4.23 -1.36 -9.92
C PHE A 110 5.30 -1.98 -9.01
N ARG A 111 4.92 -2.80 -8.02
CA ARG A 111 5.89 -3.53 -7.17
C ARG A 111 6.85 -4.41 -7.97
N PHE A 112 6.41 -4.96 -9.12
CA PHE A 112 7.26 -5.77 -9.99
C PHE A 112 8.18 -4.90 -10.86
N ILE A 113 7.73 -3.70 -11.26
CA ILE A 113 8.57 -2.70 -11.93
C ILE A 113 9.64 -2.21 -10.96
N ILE A 114 9.28 -1.88 -9.71
CA ILE A 114 10.17 -1.43 -8.63
C ILE A 114 11.30 -2.45 -8.44
N THR A 115 10.96 -3.73 -8.29
CA THR A 115 11.95 -4.78 -8.05
C THR A 115 12.90 -4.98 -9.24
N ASP A 116 12.40 -4.92 -10.47
CA ASP A 116 13.25 -4.98 -11.65
C ASP A 116 14.11 -3.72 -11.81
N TYR A 117 13.55 -2.54 -11.53
CA TYR A 117 14.28 -1.26 -11.65
C TYR A 117 15.51 -1.21 -10.74
N PHE A 118 15.36 -1.67 -9.48
CA PHE A 118 16.40 -1.59 -8.46
C PHE A 118 17.27 -2.85 -8.34
N SER A 119 17.01 -3.90 -9.12
CA SER A 119 17.68 -5.20 -8.99
C SER A 119 19.21 -5.18 -9.04
N ASN A 120 19.80 -4.18 -9.72
CA ASN A 120 21.26 -4.04 -9.87
C ASN A 120 21.85 -2.85 -9.08
N THR A 121 21.05 -2.12 -8.30
CA THR A 121 21.48 -0.89 -7.64
C THR A 121 21.25 -0.90 -6.13
N LEU A 122 20.34 -1.74 -5.63
CA LEU A 122 20.05 -1.88 -4.21
C LEU A 122 20.08 -3.36 -3.82
N ASP A 123 20.52 -3.65 -2.59
CA ASP A 123 20.49 -5.01 -2.04
C ASP A 123 19.08 -5.36 -1.53
N LYS A 124 18.45 -4.41 -0.81
CA LYS A 124 17.11 -4.59 -0.24
C LYS A 124 16.27 -3.33 -0.34
N ILE A 125 14.95 -3.49 -0.40
CA ILE A 125 13.99 -2.41 -0.44
C ILE A 125 12.72 -2.78 0.35
N VAL A 126 12.14 -1.82 1.06
CA VAL A 126 10.78 -1.97 1.63
C VAL A 126 9.77 -1.51 0.59
N TYR A 127 8.77 -2.33 0.31
CA TYR A 127 7.57 -1.95 -0.41
C TYR A 127 6.42 -1.72 0.57
N LEU A 128 5.72 -0.60 0.43
CA LEU A 128 4.51 -0.27 1.19
C LEU A 128 3.36 0.08 0.26
N ASP A 129 2.17 -0.42 0.57
CA ASP A 129 0.94 0.10 -0.03
C ASP A 129 0.65 1.52 0.48
N SER A 130 0.04 2.35 -0.36
CA SER A 130 -0.23 3.77 -0.07
C SER A 130 -1.25 4.03 1.05
N ASP A 131 -1.93 2.99 1.53
CA ASP A 131 -2.87 3.02 2.64
C ASP A 131 -2.28 2.51 3.97
N ILE A 132 -0.95 2.47 4.04
CA ILE A 132 -0.21 2.17 5.27
C ILE A 132 0.19 3.48 5.96
N THR A 133 0.05 3.53 7.28
CA THR A 133 0.53 4.62 8.14
C THR A 133 1.55 4.07 9.14
N CYS A 134 2.72 4.68 9.22
CA CYS A 134 3.74 4.32 10.18
C CYS A 134 3.40 4.90 11.57
N ASN A 135 3.61 4.11 12.62
CA ASN A 135 3.39 4.50 14.03
C ASN A 135 4.57 4.13 14.94
N GLY A 136 5.65 3.59 14.39
CA GLY A 136 6.78 3.10 15.19
C GLY A 136 8.12 3.22 14.51
N SER A 137 9.17 2.80 15.22
CA SER A 137 10.54 2.79 14.74
C SER A 137 10.78 1.72 13.68
N LEU A 138 11.59 2.06 12.66
CA LEU A 138 12.05 1.15 11.63
C LEU A 138 13.41 0.52 11.92
N GLN A 139 14.01 0.78 13.09
CA GLN A 139 15.36 0.32 13.41
C GLN A 139 15.52 -1.20 13.24
N GLU A 140 14.57 -1.98 13.75
CA GLU A 140 14.63 -3.46 13.62
C GLU A 140 14.57 -3.92 12.15
N LEU A 141 13.86 -3.19 11.25
CA LEU A 141 13.82 -3.51 9.81
C LEU A 141 15.12 -3.10 9.10
N ILE A 142 15.76 -2.02 9.55
CA ILE A 142 17.06 -1.58 9.04
C ILE A 142 18.09 -2.67 9.33
N ASP A 143 18.11 -3.20 10.54
CA ASP A 143 19.07 -4.18 11.03
C ASP A 143 18.75 -5.62 10.60
N LEU A 144 17.53 -5.85 10.07
CA LEU A 144 17.06 -7.19 9.74
C LEU A 144 17.84 -7.82 8.60
N ASP A 145 18.45 -8.97 8.85
CA ASP A 145 19.06 -9.82 7.83
C ASP A 145 18.00 -10.70 7.14
N ILE A 146 17.86 -10.51 5.84
CA ILE A 146 17.02 -11.34 4.96
C ILE A 146 17.83 -12.06 3.88
N SER A 147 19.15 -12.24 4.10
CA SER A 147 20.06 -12.85 3.11
C SER A 147 19.65 -14.27 2.71
N HIS A 148 18.95 -15.00 3.56
CA HIS A 148 18.46 -16.35 3.29
C HIS A 148 17.07 -16.44 2.65
N HIS A 149 16.32 -15.32 2.58
CA HIS A 149 14.95 -15.27 2.09
C HIS A 149 14.83 -14.33 0.88
N ILE A 150 13.79 -14.52 0.07
CA ILE A 150 13.45 -13.60 -1.03
C ILE A 150 12.72 -12.38 -0.47
N ILE A 151 11.80 -12.62 0.47
CA ILE A 151 11.06 -11.55 1.13
C ILE A 151 10.95 -11.80 2.63
N ALA A 152 10.76 -10.71 3.39
CA ALA A 152 10.12 -10.78 4.70
C ALA A 152 8.73 -10.13 4.59
N ALA A 153 7.71 -10.78 5.15
CA ALA A 153 6.31 -10.38 5.05
C ALA A 153 5.52 -10.79 6.29
N VAL A 154 4.31 -10.28 6.44
CA VAL A 154 3.42 -10.58 7.57
C VAL A 154 2.27 -11.48 7.13
N ALA A 155 2.05 -12.56 7.87
CA ALA A 155 0.94 -13.47 7.59
C ALA A 155 -0.42 -12.80 7.78
N GLU A 156 -1.34 -12.98 6.82
CA GLU A 156 -2.70 -12.48 6.85
C GLU A 156 -3.67 -13.55 7.39
N GLY A 157 -4.59 -13.12 8.25
CA GLY A 157 -5.67 -13.98 8.71
C GLY A 157 -5.23 -15.05 9.72
N SER A 158 -5.78 -16.23 9.61
CA SER A 158 -5.56 -17.38 10.51
C SER A 158 -5.31 -18.66 9.71
N HIS A 159 -4.90 -19.73 10.39
CA HIS A 159 -4.70 -21.06 9.78
C HIS A 159 -5.91 -21.53 8.96
N ASN A 160 -7.14 -21.33 9.44
CA ASN A 160 -8.35 -21.66 8.67
C ASN A 160 -8.47 -20.85 7.36
N TRP A 161 -7.97 -19.62 7.35
CA TRP A 161 -7.92 -18.80 6.14
C TRP A 161 -6.83 -19.31 5.19
N TRP A 162 -5.65 -19.66 5.69
CA TRP A 162 -4.56 -20.20 4.89
C TRP A 162 -4.94 -21.50 4.21
N ALA A 163 -5.58 -22.43 4.93
CA ALA A 163 -6.09 -23.67 4.36
C ALA A 163 -7.08 -23.44 3.20
N LYS A 164 -7.99 -22.47 3.34
CA LYS A 164 -8.90 -22.08 2.25
C LYS A 164 -8.15 -21.48 1.06
N CYS A 165 -7.14 -20.64 1.31
CA CYS A 165 -6.29 -20.08 0.25
C CYS A 165 -5.49 -21.18 -0.45
N ALA A 166 -4.88 -22.10 0.29
CA ALA A 166 -4.15 -23.26 -0.23
C ALA A 166 -5.01 -24.10 -1.17
N GLN A 167 -6.25 -24.40 -0.77
CA GLN A 167 -7.22 -25.12 -1.60
C GLN A 167 -7.61 -24.32 -2.85
N ARG A 168 -7.97 -23.04 -2.71
CA ARG A 168 -8.37 -22.17 -3.83
C ARG A 168 -7.26 -22.02 -4.85
N LEU A 169 -6.03 -21.81 -4.39
CA LEU A 169 -4.85 -21.59 -5.22
C LEU A 169 -4.27 -22.89 -5.77
N ALA A 170 -4.71 -24.06 -5.28
CA ALA A 170 -4.14 -25.37 -5.55
C ALA A 170 -2.62 -25.43 -5.24
N THR A 171 -2.23 -24.80 -4.12
CA THR A 171 -0.85 -24.71 -3.62
C THR A 171 -0.85 -25.08 -2.14
N PRO A 172 -0.65 -26.38 -1.81
CA PRO A 172 -0.75 -26.88 -0.43
C PRO A 172 0.19 -26.18 0.56
N GLU A 173 1.36 -25.73 0.11
CA GLU A 173 2.37 -25.05 0.92
C GLU A 173 1.86 -23.74 1.53
N VAL A 174 0.85 -23.11 0.95
CA VAL A 174 0.20 -21.88 1.44
C VAL A 174 -0.51 -22.09 2.78
N ASP A 175 -0.84 -23.36 3.14
CA ASP A 175 -1.41 -23.70 4.45
C ASP A 175 -0.44 -23.42 5.62
N LYS A 176 0.85 -23.27 5.34
CA LYS A 176 1.88 -22.89 6.33
C LYS A 176 1.95 -21.39 6.58
N GLY A 177 1.27 -20.58 5.78
CA GLY A 177 1.20 -19.12 5.89
C GLY A 177 0.84 -18.47 4.56
N TYR A 178 -0.17 -17.61 4.59
CA TYR A 178 -0.57 -16.73 3.49
C TYR A 178 -0.30 -15.30 3.92
N PHE A 179 0.55 -14.56 3.20
CA PHE A 179 0.92 -13.20 3.58
C PHE A 179 0.14 -12.15 2.78
N ASN A 180 -0.01 -10.98 3.39
CA ASN A 180 -0.51 -9.79 2.74
C ASN A 180 0.63 -9.06 2.01
N SER A 181 0.42 -8.68 0.76
CA SER A 181 1.44 -8.08 -0.10
C SER A 181 1.65 -6.57 0.11
N GLY A 182 0.86 -5.91 0.96
CA GLY A 182 0.94 -4.47 1.17
C GLY A 182 2.19 -4.00 1.93
N PHE A 183 2.82 -4.89 2.69
CA PHE A 183 4.15 -4.71 3.29
C PHE A 183 5.06 -5.83 2.87
N LEU A 184 6.18 -5.50 2.24
CA LEU A 184 7.24 -6.46 1.88
C LEU A 184 8.61 -5.84 2.13
N LEU A 185 9.51 -6.53 2.85
CA LEU A 185 10.94 -6.25 2.78
C LEU A 185 11.54 -7.24 1.79
N ILE A 186 12.14 -6.75 0.72
CA ILE A 186 12.52 -7.53 -0.46
C ILE A 186 14.04 -7.59 -0.58
N ASN A 187 14.60 -8.79 -0.68
CA ASN A 187 15.97 -9.05 -1.12
C ASN A 187 15.99 -9.02 -2.66
N LEU A 188 16.45 -7.93 -3.22
CA LEU A 188 16.37 -7.68 -4.67
C LEU A 188 17.23 -8.66 -5.49
N LYS A 189 18.40 -9.05 -4.96
CA LYS A 189 19.22 -10.04 -5.63
C LYS A 189 18.54 -11.40 -5.71
N LYS A 190 18.00 -11.90 -4.59
CA LYS A 190 17.28 -13.19 -4.59
C LYS A 190 15.98 -13.16 -5.39
N TRP A 191 15.28 -12.02 -5.37
CA TRP A 191 14.09 -11.81 -6.21
C TRP A 191 14.43 -11.94 -7.70
N HIS A 192 15.52 -11.30 -8.12
CA HIS A 192 16.01 -11.37 -9.50
C HIS A 192 16.50 -12.79 -9.85
N ASP A 193 17.35 -13.40 -9.02
CA ASP A 193 17.91 -14.74 -9.27
C ASP A 193 16.82 -15.82 -9.34
N PHE A 194 15.74 -15.67 -8.57
CA PHE A 194 14.58 -16.57 -8.62
C PHE A 194 13.61 -16.25 -9.77
N HIS A 195 13.83 -15.16 -10.51
CA HIS A 195 12.98 -14.67 -11.61
C HIS A 195 11.53 -14.42 -11.18
N VAL A 196 11.30 -13.84 -9.98
CA VAL A 196 9.95 -13.66 -9.42
C VAL A 196 9.04 -12.86 -10.35
N THR A 197 9.50 -11.71 -10.85
CA THR A 197 8.72 -10.88 -11.78
C THR A 197 8.32 -11.64 -13.03
N GLN A 198 9.26 -12.32 -13.70
CA GLN A 198 8.98 -13.08 -14.92
C GLN A 198 7.95 -14.19 -14.66
N LYS A 199 8.14 -14.98 -13.59
CA LYS A 199 7.22 -16.06 -13.20
C LYS A 199 5.83 -15.51 -12.89
N THR A 200 5.75 -14.36 -12.18
CA THR A 200 4.48 -13.69 -11.86
C THR A 200 3.73 -13.30 -13.14
N MET A 201 4.40 -12.63 -14.08
CA MET A 201 3.76 -12.20 -15.33
C MET A 201 3.26 -13.39 -16.16
N ASN A 202 4.02 -14.49 -16.18
CA ASN A 202 3.60 -15.73 -16.84
C ASN A 202 2.33 -16.32 -16.20
N LEU A 203 2.25 -16.37 -14.87
CA LEU A 203 1.08 -16.89 -14.15
C LEU A 203 -0.15 -15.99 -14.28
N LEU A 204 0.02 -14.66 -14.33
CA LEU A 204 -1.06 -13.71 -14.55
C LEU A 204 -1.72 -13.87 -15.94
N THR A 205 -0.96 -14.34 -16.91
CA THR A 205 -1.46 -14.59 -18.29
C THR A 205 -1.98 -16.02 -18.48
N ASP A 206 -1.66 -16.96 -17.59
CA ASP A 206 -2.13 -18.34 -17.67
C ASP A 206 -3.62 -18.48 -17.35
N ASN A 207 -4.39 -19.07 -18.23
CA ASN A 207 -5.85 -19.21 -18.08
C ASN A 207 -6.26 -20.13 -16.91
N LYS A 208 -5.42 -21.12 -16.54
CA LYS A 208 -5.70 -22.02 -15.41
C LYS A 208 -5.55 -21.29 -14.07
N THR A 209 -4.62 -20.35 -14.01
CA THR A 209 -4.34 -19.52 -12.82
C THR A 209 -5.38 -18.42 -12.67
N LYS A 210 -5.79 -17.75 -13.75
CA LYS A 210 -6.78 -16.64 -13.72
C LYS A 210 -8.08 -16.99 -13.00
N GLY A 211 -8.57 -18.21 -13.13
CA GLY A 211 -9.80 -18.65 -12.47
C GLY A 211 -9.70 -18.86 -10.96
N LYS A 212 -8.50 -18.90 -10.40
CA LYS A 212 -8.23 -19.18 -8.99
C LYS A 212 -7.83 -17.94 -8.18
N ILE A 213 -7.32 -16.89 -8.85
CA ILE A 213 -6.84 -15.68 -8.18
C ILE A 213 -7.98 -14.73 -7.84
N SER A 214 -7.95 -14.20 -6.61
CA SER A 214 -8.88 -13.17 -6.12
C SER A 214 -8.14 -11.85 -5.85
N TYR A 215 -6.86 -11.93 -5.49
CA TYR A 215 -5.92 -10.84 -5.21
C TYR A 215 -4.73 -11.02 -6.14
N PRO A 216 -4.72 -10.40 -7.36
CA PRO A 216 -3.84 -10.82 -8.44
C PRO A 216 -2.35 -10.87 -8.10
N ASP A 217 -1.80 -9.82 -7.52
CA ASP A 217 -0.40 -9.75 -7.10
C ASP A 217 -0.11 -10.60 -5.86
N GLN A 218 -0.97 -10.51 -4.84
CA GLN A 218 -0.81 -11.20 -3.57
C GLN A 218 -0.92 -12.72 -3.72
N ASP A 219 -1.95 -13.20 -4.43
CA ASP A 219 -2.16 -14.63 -4.66
C ASP A 219 -0.99 -15.25 -5.44
N ILE A 220 -0.52 -14.57 -6.49
CA ILE A 220 0.60 -15.07 -7.29
C ILE A 220 1.89 -15.14 -6.47
N LEU A 221 2.19 -14.12 -5.67
CA LEU A 221 3.36 -14.15 -4.79
C LEU A 221 3.27 -15.28 -3.76
N ASN A 222 2.08 -15.54 -3.20
CA ASN A 222 1.86 -16.67 -2.29
C ASN A 222 1.93 -18.04 -2.99
N ILE A 223 1.65 -18.12 -4.30
CA ILE A 223 1.89 -19.36 -5.09
C ILE A 223 3.39 -19.56 -5.32
N LEU A 224 4.15 -18.50 -5.61
CA LEU A 224 5.54 -18.61 -6.06
C LEU A 224 6.56 -18.74 -4.93
N LEU A 225 6.29 -18.16 -3.74
CA LEU A 225 7.30 -17.96 -2.71
C LEU A 225 7.24 -18.87 -1.48
N PRO A 226 6.42 -19.95 -1.39
CA PRO A 226 6.50 -20.86 -0.26
C PRO A 226 7.93 -21.36 -0.04
N GLY A 227 8.39 -21.35 1.23
CA GLY A 227 9.78 -21.71 1.58
C GLY A 227 10.82 -20.60 1.41
N HIS A 228 10.46 -19.45 0.83
CA HIS A 228 11.36 -18.31 0.59
C HIS A 228 10.98 -17.05 1.39
N ILE A 229 10.06 -17.17 2.36
CA ILE A 229 9.49 -16.09 3.13
C ILE A 229 10.01 -16.13 4.57
N LEU A 230 10.50 -15.00 5.07
CA LEU A 230 10.66 -14.77 6.50
C LEU A 230 9.37 -14.13 7.03
N PHE A 231 8.59 -14.88 7.82
CA PHE A 231 7.40 -14.34 8.45
C PHE A 231 7.75 -13.47 9.64
N LEU A 232 7.28 -12.22 9.61
CA LEU A 232 7.48 -11.22 10.65
C LEU A 232 6.26 -11.12 11.58
N ASP A 233 6.48 -10.47 12.73
CA ASP A 233 5.43 -10.11 13.68
C ASP A 233 4.37 -9.21 13.04
N LYS A 234 3.12 -9.34 13.51
CA LYS A 234 1.97 -8.57 13.02
C LYS A 234 2.14 -7.06 13.15
N LYS A 235 3.02 -6.58 14.06
CA LYS A 235 3.30 -5.15 14.23
C LYS A 235 3.76 -4.46 12.95
N TYR A 236 4.36 -5.20 12.00
CA TYR A 236 4.83 -4.66 10.71
C TYR A 236 3.76 -4.62 9.60
N ASN A 237 2.57 -5.16 9.85
CA ASN A 237 1.43 -5.02 8.94
C ASN A 237 0.12 -5.25 9.73
N THR A 238 -0.14 -4.39 10.72
CA THR A 238 -1.36 -4.45 11.53
C THR A 238 -2.55 -3.99 10.69
N GLN A 239 -3.28 -4.95 10.14
CA GLN A 239 -4.41 -4.69 9.26
C GLN A 239 -5.65 -4.25 10.05
N PHE A 240 -6.27 -3.17 9.61
CA PHE A 240 -7.53 -2.66 10.15
C PHE A 240 -8.42 -2.12 9.04
N SER A 241 -9.65 -2.61 8.96
CA SER A 241 -10.66 -2.04 8.07
C SER A 241 -11.54 -1.06 8.82
N ILE A 242 -11.59 0.19 8.38
CA ILE A 242 -12.50 1.20 8.94
C ILE A 242 -13.97 0.74 8.83
N ASN A 243 -14.29 -0.12 7.88
CA ASN A 243 -15.64 -0.71 7.77
C ASN A 243 -15.98 -1.67 8.94
N TYR A 244 -15.02 -2.07 9.76
CA TYR A 244 -15.33 -2.84 10.98
C TYR A 244 -16.14 -2.01 11.98
N GLU A 245 -16.02 -0.69 11.98
CA GLU A 245 -16.84 0.21 12.78
C GLU A 245 -18.34 -0.01 12.55
N LEU A 246 -18.73 -0.37 11.32
CA LEU A 246 -20.13 -0.64 10.96
C LEU A 246 -20.69 -1.94 11.57
N LYS A 247 -19.85 -2.76 12.21
CA LYS A 247 -20.28 -3.98 12.93
C LYS A 247 -20.78 -3.67 14.35
N CYS A 248 -20.48 -2.46 14.85
CA CYS A 248 -20.92 -1.99 16.16
C CYS A 248 -22.25 -1.24 16.06
N LYS A 249 -22.89 -1.00 17.21
CA LYS A 249 -24.08 -0.13 17.29
C LYS A 249 -23.70 1.31 16.95
N PRO A 250 -24.62 2.11 16.38
CA PRO A 250 -24.35 3.51 16.07
C PRO A 250 -23.81 4.30 17.28
N GLY A 251 -22.66 4.94 17.11
CA GLY A 251 -21.97 5.72 18.14
C GLY A 251 -21.05 4.91 19.07
N GLN A 252 -20.82 3.63 18.76
CA GLN A 252 -19.78 2.80 19.40
C GLN A 252 -18.61 2.60 18.44
N SER A 253 -17.39 2.49 18.96
CA SER A 253 -16.19 2.17 18.17
C SER A 253 -15.89 0.68 18.20
N TYR A 254 -15.38 0.17 17.11
CA TYR A 254 -14.91 -1.20 17.00
C TYR A 254 -13.53 -1.33 17.70
N PRO A 255 -13.30 -2.37 18.51
CA PRO A 255 -11.99 -2.65 19.08
C PRO A 255 -10.96 -2.86 17.95
N HIS A 256 -9.90 -2.06 17.91
CA HIS A 256 -8.87 -2.19 16.89
C HIS A 256 -7.60 -2.86 17.47
N PRO A 257 -6.84 -3.58 16.64
CA PRO A 257 -5.63 -4.30 17.06
C PRO A 257 -4.41 -3.36 17.21
N ILE A 258 -4.56 -2.06 16.93
CA ILE A 258 -3.48 -1.09 16.96
C ILE A 258 -3.12 -0.78 18.41
N ASN A 259 -1.83 -0.87 18.76
CA ASN A 259 -1.29 -0.61 20.07
C ASN A 259 0.10 0.04 19.96
N ASP A 260 0.76 0.31 21.08
CA ASP A 260 2.05 1.01 21.16
C ASP A 260 3.20 0.26 20.45
N SER A 261 3.10 -1.06 20.28
CA SER A 261 4.09 -1.84 19.56
C SER A 261 3.87 -1.85 18.04
N THR A 262 2.72 -1.36 17.55
CA THR A 262 2.40 -1.33 16.12
C THR A 262 3.35 -0.42 15.36
N VAL A 263 4.06 -0.96 14.37
CA VAL A 263 4.97 -0.20 13.50
C VAL A 263 4.23 0.32 12.27
N PHE A 264 3.49 -0.56 11.58
CA PHE A 264 2.69 -0.17 10.42
C PHE A 264 1.23 -0.55 10.61
N ILE A 265 0.36 0.43 10.42
CA ILE A 265 -1.10 0.29 10.39
C ILE A 265 -1.53 0.26 8.92
N HIS A 266 -2.09 -0.85 8.48
CA HIS A 266 -2.57 -1.02 7.12
C HIS A 266 -4.10 -0.88 7.07
N TYR A 267 -4.61 0.24 6.54
CA TYR A 267 -6.04 0.52 6.43
C TYR A 267 -6.67 -0.19 5.24
N ILE A 268 -6.87 -1.51 5.38
CA ILE A 268 -7.45 -2.36 4.33
C ILE A 268 -8.92 -2.03 4.04
N GLY A 269 -9.39 -2.44 2.85
CA GLY A 269 -10.80 -2.31 2.45
C GLY A 269 -11.13 -0.96 1.81
N PRO A 270 -12.42 -0.75 1.44
CA PRO A 270 -12.83 0.34 0.56
C PRO A 270 -12.94 1.72 1.24
N THR A 271 -13.01 1.79 2.57
CA THR A 271 -12.98 3.07 3.30
C THR A 271 -11.58 3.34 3.80
N LYS A 272 -11.01 4.47 3.38
CA LYS A 272 -9.63 4.87 3.72
C LYS A 272 -9.61 6.01 4.73
N PRO A 273 -8.53 6.19 5.51
CA PRO A 273 -8.46 7.21 6.56
C PRO A 273 -8.52 8.66 6.02
N TRP A 274 -8.26 8.86 4.73
CA TRP A 274 -8.39 10.16 4.06
C TRP A 274 -9.78 10.45 3.51
N HIS A 275 -10.75 9.54 3.70
CA HIS A 275 -12.13 9.79 3.30
C HIS A 275 -12.86 10.65 4.35
N ALA A 276 -13.64 11.65 3.93
CA ALA A 276 -14.35 12.57 4.80
C ALA A 276 -15.38 11.90 5.74
N TRP A 277 -15.74 10.66 5.46
CA TRP A 277 -16.67 9.86 6.30
C TRP A 277 -15.92 8.88 7.24
N ALA A 278 -14.60 8.83 7.18
CA ALA A 278 -13.78 7.94 8.00
C ALA A 278 -13.41 8.58 9.36
N ASN A 279 -14.33 9.31 9.98
CA ASN A 279 -14.08 10.01 11.24
C ASN A 279 -14.28 9.07 12.44
N TYR A 280 -13.21 8.36 12.82
CA TYR A 280 -13.14 7.41 13.92
C TYR A 280 -11.82 7.53 14.69
N PRO A 281 -11.79 7.15 15.98
CA PRO A 281 -10.56 7.17 16.76
C PRO A 281 -9.40 6.40 16.10
N SER A 282 -9.71 5.27 15.45
CA SER A 282 -8.71 4.44 14.75
C SER A 282 -7.99 5.15 13.60
N THR A 283 -8.50 6.27 13.09
CA THR A 283 -7.85 7.04 12.01
C THR A 283 -6.98 8.19 12.50
N HIS A 284 -6.84 8.37 13.81
CA HIS A 284 -6.08 9.50 14.36
C HIS A 284 -4.60 9.48 13.97
N PHE A 285 -3.99 8.30 13.80
CA PHE A 285 -2.59 8.15 13.35
C PHE A 285 -2.35 8.79 11.97
N PHE A 286 -3.26 8.56 11.04
CA PHE A 286 -3.24 9.23 9.73
C PHE A 286 -3.42 10.75 9.88
N GLN A 287 -4.34 11.19 10.74
CA GLN A 287 -4.59 12.62 10.94
C GLN A 287 -3.40 13.33 11.59
N GLN A 288 -2.70 12.69 12.52
CA GLN A 288 -1.47 13.22 13.11
C GLN A 288 -0.38 13.44 12.05
N ALA A 289 -0.13 12.42 11.19
CA ALA A 289 0.84 12.53 10.11
C ALA A 289 0.44 13.61 9.09
N LYS A 290 -0.86 13.68 8.75
CA LYS A 290 -1.40 14.74 7.88
C LYS A 290 -1.10 16.13 8.47
N GLN A 291 -1.34 16.33 9.78
CA GLN A 291 -1.18 17.63 10.43
C GLN A 291 0.26 18.16 10.41
N VAL A 292 1.25 17.28 10.41
CA VAL A 292 2.67 17.66 10.32
C VAL A 292 3.22 17.67 8.90
N SER A 293 2.39 17.43 7.90
CA SER A 293 2.76 17.38 6.49
C SER A 293 2.36 18.65 5.73
N PRO A 294 2.87 18.89 4.52
CA PRO A 294 2.40 19.95 3.62
C PRO A 294 0.92 19.84 3.23
N TRP A 295 0.29 18.70 3.47
CA TRP A 295 -1.15 18.46 3.21
C TRP A 295 -2.03 18.77 4.43
N LYS A 296 -1.53 19.44 5.49
CA LYS A 296 -2.30 19.75 6.71
C LYS A 296 -3.66 20.38 6.43
N ASP A 297 -3.71 21.32 5.48
CA ASP A 297 -4.92 22.05 5.10
C ASP A 297 -5.68 21.40 3.92
N ALA A 298 -5.15 20.33 3.34
CA ALA A 298 -5.83 19.62 2.26
C ALA A 298 -7.15 19.00 2.74
N PRO A 299 -8.26 19.19 2.02
CA PRO A 299 -9.54 18.60 2.40
C PRO A 299 -9.52 17.08 2.27
N LEU A 300 -10.21 16.40 3.17
CA LEU A 300 -10.45 14.96 3.04
C LEU A 300 -11.33 14.68 1.82
N GLN A 301 -11.10 13.54 1.18
CA GLN A 301 -11.77 13.18 -0.07
C GLN A 301 -13.26 12.92 0.14
N LYS A 302 -14.10 13.53 -0.74
CA LYS A 302 -15.53 13.25 -0.83
C LYS A 302 -15.77 11.99 -1.68
N PRO A 303 -16.94 11.31 -1.53
CA PRO A 303 -17.25 10.12 -2.31
C PRO A 303 -17.34 10.44 -3.81
N GLN A 304 -16.61 9.71 -4.63
CA GLN A 304 -16.51 9.94 -6.08
C GLN A 304 -17.35 8.96 -6.91
N ASP A 305 -17.52 7.73 -6.43
CA ASP A 305 -18.26 6.66 -7.13
C ASP A 305 -19.44 6.14 -6.30
N ALA A 306 -20.25 5.27 -6.91
CA ALA A 306 -21.43 4.71 -6.26
C ALA A 306 -21.08 3.84 -5.04
N ASN A 307 -19.96 3.11 -5.06
CA ASN A 307 -19.53 2.29 -3.93
C ASN A 307 -19.13 3.16 -2.74
N GLN A 308 -18.34 4.21 -2.99
CA GLN A 308 -17.96 5.20 -1.97
C GLN A 308 -19.17 5.93 -1.40
N LEU A 309 -20.17 6.32 -2.23
CA LEU A 309 -21.43 6.91 -1.74
C LEU A 309 -22.17 5.96 -0.80
N ARG A 310 -22.22 4.67 -1.13
CA ARG A 310 -22.88 3.66 -0.28
C ARG A 310 -22.17 3.54 1.08
N TYR A 311 -20.84 3.44 1.10
CA TYR A 311 -20.09 3.37 2.36
C TYR A 311 -20.18 4.68 3.14
N CYS A 312 -20.06 5.82 2.47
CA CYS A 312 -20.22 7.13 3.08
C CYS A 312 -21.56 7.24 3.83
N ALA A 313 -22.68 6.87 3.18
CA ALA A 313 -23.99 6.88 3.82
C ALA A 313 -24.07 5.95 5.04
N LYS A 314 -23.52 4.71 4.95
CA LYS A 314 -23.48 3.78 6.09
C LYS A 314 -22.68 4.35 7.27
N HIS A 315 -21.51 4.91 7.02
CA HIS A 315 -20.68 5.51 8.06
C HIS A 315 -21.33 6.76 8.67
N MET A 316 -21.98 7.62 7.87
CA MET A 316 -22.76 8.75 8.38
C MET A 316 -23.91 8.29 9.29
N PHE A 317 -24.61 7.22 8.93
CA PHE A 317 -25.64 6.63 9.78
C PHE A 317 -25.05 6.13 11.10
N HIS A 318 -23.96 5.39 11.05
CA HIS A 318 -23.25 4.89 12.23
C HIS A 318 -22.78 6.03 13.16
N GLN A 319 -22.35 7.16 12.58
CA GLN A 319 -21.96 8.39 13.29
C GLN A 319 -23.17 9.24 13.73
N LYS A 320 -24.39 8.71 13.67
CA LYS A 320 -25.66 9.39 14.04
C LYS A 320 -25.99 10.62 13.19
N ARG A 321 -25.40 10.74 11.99
CA ARG A 321 -25.67 11.82 11.03
C ARG A 321 -26.78 11.41 10.06
N PHE A 322 -27.99 11.15 10.58
CA PHE A 322 -29.06 10.48 9.85
C PHE A 322 -29.53 11.24 8.61
N GLY A 323 -29.72 12.58 8.70
CA GLY A 323 -30.14 13.39 7.55
C GLY A 323 -29.12 13.36 6.41
N SER A 324 -27.82 13.52 6.74
CA SER A 324 -26.74 13.43 5.75
C SER A 324 -26.63 12.03 5.14
N SER A 325 -26.82 10.98 5.95
CA SER A 325 -26.86 9.59 5.50
C SER A 325 -27.96 9.38 4.46
N PHE A 326 -29.19 9.83 4.76
CA PHE A 326 -30.34 9.68 3.86
C PHE A 326 -30.10 10.38 2.51
N ILE A 327 -29.65 11.64 2.53
CA ILE A 327 -29.31 12.39 1.30
C ILE A 327 -28.23 11.66 0.50
N THR A 328 -27.20 11.11 1.17
CA THR A 328 -26.12 10.40 0.51
C THR A 328 -26.59 9.07 -0.09
N TYR A 329 -27.54 8.38 0.55
CA TYR A 329 -28.17 7.19 -0.04
C TYR A 329 -28.97 7.54 -1.30
N LEU A 330 -29.70 8.64 -1.32
CA LEU A 330 -30.42 9.08 -2.53
C LEU A 330 -29.43 9.33 -3.68
N LYS A 331 -28.31 10.03 -3.42
CA LYS A 331 -27.22 10.23 -4.41
C LYS A 331 -26.66 8.89 -4.91
N TYR A 332 -26.46 7.91 -4.02
CA TYR A 332 -26.04 6.57 -4.40
C TYR A 332 -27.00 5.91 -5.39
N PHE A 333 -28.30 5.94 -5.12
CA PHE A 333 -29.29 5.33 -6.01
C PHE A 333 -29.33 6.01 -7.38
N VAL A 334 -29.31 7.35 -7.42
CA VAL A 334 -29.23 8.09 -8.68
C VAL A 334 -28.01 7.69 -9.48
N LYS A 335 -26.81 7.71 -8.85
CA LYS A 335 -25.55 7.34 -9.52
C LYS A 335 -25.52 5.89 -9.96
N LYS A 336 -26.14 4.98 -9.21
CA LYS A 336 -26.24 3.55 -9.58
C LYS A 336 -27.15 3.33 -10.79
N LEU A 337 -28.22 4.13 -10.94
CA LEU A 337 -29.14 4.06 -12.07
C LEU A 337 -28.49 4.67 -13.33
N SER A 338 -27.74 5.76 -13.20
CA SER A 338 -27.05 6.40 -14.34
C SER A 338 -25.85 5.61 -14.88
N ASN A 339 -25.34 4.62 -14.14
CA ASN A 339 -24.25 3.74 -14.56
C ASN A 339 -24.74 2.37 -15.10
N ARG A 340 -26.06 2.19 -15.28
CA ARG A 340 -26.69 1.09 -15.99
C ARG A 340 -27.05 1.49 -17.41
#